data_7ea3e2873bdebd2d999cc4f1b8a2d39b
#
_entry.id   7ea3e2873bdebd2d999cc4f1b8a2d39b
#
_cell.length_a   1.000
_cell.length_b   1.000
_cell.length_c   1.000
_cell.angle_alpha   90.00
_cell.angle_beta   90.00
_cell.angle_gamma   90.00
#
_symmetry.space_group_name_H-M   'P 1'
#
loop_
_entity.id
_entity.type
_entity.pdbx_description
1 polymer ?
#
loop_
_entity_poly.entity_id
_entity_poly.type
_entity_poly.pdbx_seq_one_letter_code
_entity_poly.pdbx_strand_id
1 'polypeptide(L)'
;MNDLVQDARDFNTLAEFLARRDVPRLDAAALQAALGTPRADMVLLFGSSLPEGCRLAGHLWQAGLARKVMTIGGVGHTTAAFLERFESALPAGHSATEGECMKEYLQSAFEIPDADLLVENASTNCGENVRFALRILQEQNALPATAIVLHDSTMQRRIGATLDRWWPKDTTRFVHFAAYRPQLEAGESGLVLAPNSIWGLWQPEHYMSLLLSEIPRLRDDEQGYGPHGRDFIAHVDIPEEAEAAWQRLAERYDHLMRPRPTP
;
A
#
# COMPACT_ATOMS: atom_id res chain seq x y z
N MET A 1 24.39 -10.30 -18.93
CA MET A 1 23.44 -9.29 -19.46
C MET A 1 22.07 -9.88 -19.73
N ASN A 2 21.93 -11.03 -20.43
CA ASN A 2 20.62 -11.67 -20.67
C ASN A 2 19.87 -12.03 -19.37
N ASP A 3 20.58 -12.49 -18.34
CA ASP A 3 19.97 -12.90 -17.06
C ASP A 3 19.39 -11.71 -16.30
N LEU A 4 20.09 -10.57 -16.22
CA LEU A 4 19.56 -9.38 -15.55
C LEU A 4 18.33 -8.79 -16.25
N VAL A 5 18.26 -8.88 -17.58
CA VAL A 5 17.06 -8.46 -18.32
C VAL A 5 15.86 -9.37 -18.03
N GLN A 6 16.10 -10.68 -17.90
CA GLN A 6 15.04 -11.61 -17.50
C GLN A 6 14.62 -11.39 -16.04
N ASP A 7 15.57 -11.18 -15.13
CA ASP A 7 15.29 -10.88 -13.73
C ASP A 7 14.48 -9.59 -13.58
N ALA A 8 14.83 -8.53 -14.33
CA ALA A 8 14.05 -7.29 -14.34
C ALA A 8 12.61 -7.55 -14.79
N ARG A 9 12.39 -8.34 -15.84
CA ARG A 9 11.05 -8.72 -16.33
C ARG A 9 10.28 -9.50 -15.26
N ASP A 10 10.90 -10.49 -14.65
CA ASP A 10 10.25 -11.32 -13.62
C ASP A 10 9.88 -10.49 -12.38
N PHE A 11 10.79 -9.62 -11.89
CA PHE A 11 10.46 -8.68 -10.81
C PHE A 11 9.34 -7.70 -11.18
N ASN A 12 9.33 -7.20 -12.42
CA ASN A 12 8.28 -6.30 -12.88
C ASN A 12 6.93 -7.01 -13.01
N THR A 13 6.90 -8.30 -13.35
CA THR A 13 5.68 -9.13 -13.31
C THR A 13 5.14 -9.21 -11.88
N LEU A 14 5.99 -9.43 -10.87
CA LEU A 14 5.57 -9.41 -9.47
C LEU A 14 5.09 -8.02 -9.04
N ALA A 15 5.83 -6.98 -9.43
CA ALA A 15 5.50 -5.60 -9.10
C ALA A 15 4.13 -5.19 -9.67
N GLU A 16 3.82 -5.58 -10.90
CA GLU A 16 2.53 -5.29 -11.54
C GLU A 16 1.38 -6.01 -10.85
N PHE A 17 1.56 -7.28 -10.51
CA PHE A 17 0.57 -8.05 -9.78
C PHE A 17 0.31 -7.46 -8.38
N LEU A 18 1.36 -7.11 -7.63
CA LEU A 18 1.23 -6.59 -6.26
C LEU A 18 0.69 -5.17 -6.21
N ALA A 19 1.11 -4.31 -7.15
CA ALA A 19 0.70 -2.91 -7.22
C ALA A 19 -0.68 -2.75 -7.88
N ARG A 20 -1.70 -3.36 -7.27
CA ARG A 20 -3.08 -3.32 -7.75
C ARG A 20 -3.54 -1.90 -8.04
N ARG A 21 -4.07 -1.69 -9.24
CA ARG A 21 -4.74 -0.46 -9.66
C ARG A 21 -6.01 -0.84 -10.42
N ASP A 22 -7.15 -0.51 -9.84
CA ASP A 22 -8.46 -0.82 -10.44
C ASP A 22 -8.83 0.15 -11.56
N VAL A 23 -8.14 1.29 -11.62
CA VAL A 23 -8.28 2.30 -12.67
C VAL A 23 -6.90 2.71 -13.19
N PRO A 24 -6.76 3.13 -14.46
CA PRO A 24 -5.46 3.51 -15.01
C PRO A 24 -4.91 4.81 -14.39
N ARG A 25 -5.81 5.69 -13.94
CA ARG A 25 -5.50 6.96 -13.27
C ARG A 25 -6.63 7.37 -12.34
N LEU A 26 -6.32 8.19 -11.33
CA LEU A 26 -7.32 8.76 -10.42
C LEU A 26 -7.78 10.11 -10.96
N ASP A 27 -8.90 10.12 -11.67
CA ASP A 27 -9.61 11.32 -12.12
C ASP A 27 -11.12 11.14 -11.99
N ALA A 28 -11.87 12.22 -12.16
CA ALA A 28 -13.32 12.23 -12.00
C ALA A 28 -14.05 11.23 -12.93
N ALA A 29 -13.55 11.04 -14.15
CA ALA A 29 -14.15 10.11 -15.12
C ALA A 29 -13.93 8.65 -14.72
N ALA A 30 -12.72 8.32 -14.30
CA ALA A 30 -12.37 6.97 -13.83
C ALA A 30 -13.13 6.62 -12.53
N LEU A 31 -13.22 7.56 -11.58
CA LEU A 31 -14.00 7.39 -10.36
C LEU A 31 -15.51 7.25 -10.66
N GLN A 32 -16.05 8.06 -11.59
CA GLN A 32 -17.45 7.93 -12.01
C GLN A 32 -17.73 6.54 -12.59
N ALA A 33 -16.82 6.01 -13.40
CA ALA A 33 -16.98 4.67 -13.99
C ALA A 33 -16.89 3.56 -12.94
N ALA A 34 -15.94 3.66 -12.00
CA ALA A 34 -15.67 2.61 -11.01
C ALA A 34 -16.59 2.68 -9.77
N LEU A 35 -16.87 3.88 -9.27
CA LEU A 35 -17.62 4.11 -8.04
C LEU A 35 -19.07 4.61 -8.27
N GLY A 36 -19.42 5.01 -9.50
CA GLY A 36 -20.70 5.66 -9.81
C GLY A 36 -20.79 7.12 -9.33
N THR A 37 -19.66 7.69 -8.90
CA THR A 37 -19.55 9.08 -8.48
C THR A 37 -18.18 9.64 -8.90
N PRO A 38 -18.07 10.91 -9.33
CA PRO A 38 -16.80 11.51 -9.73
C PRO A 38 -15.89 11.84 -8.54
N ARG A 39 -16.40 11.70 -7.30
CA ARG A 39 -15.72 12.04 -6.06
C ARG A 39 -15.99 10.97 -5.00
N ALA A 40 -14.96 10.33 -4.49
CA ALA A 40 -15.06 9.39 -3.38
C ALA A 40 -15.41 10.09 -2.05
N ASP A 41 -16.08 9.39 -1.15
CA ASP A 41 -16.33 9.92 0.19
C ASP A 41 -15.05 10.01 1.00
N MET A 42 -14.12 9.05 0.80
CA MET A 42 -12.91 8.97 1.60
C MET A 42 -11.73 8.39 0.83
N VAL A 43 -10.53 8.88 1.13
CA VAL A 43 -9.28 8.15 0.89
C VAL A 43 -8.93 7.39 2.17
N LEU A 44 -8.73 6.09 2.08
CA LEU A 44 -8.11 5.27 3.12
C LEU A 44 -6.61 5.17 2.79
N LEU A 45 -5.80 5.95 3.47
CA LEU A 45 -4.35 6.00 3.31
C LEU A 45 -3.69 5.15 4.39
N PHE A 46 -3.18 4.00 4.00
CA PHE A 46 -2.49 3.09 4.91
C PHE A 46 -1.03 3.47 5.09
N GLY A 47 -0.54 3.32 6.33
CA GLY A 47 0.85 3.47 6.70
C GLY A 47 1.74 2.61 5.83
N SER A 48 2.87 3.15 5.43
CA SER A 48 3.68 2.60 4.37
C SER A 48 5.18 2.83 4.65
N SER A 49 6.01 2.34 3.76
CA SER A 49 7.44 2.60 3.86
C SER A 49 7.86 3.92 3.20
N LEU A 50 7.00 4.50 2.34
CA LEU A 50 7.32 5.71 1.58
C LEU A 50 6.25 6.80 1.74
N PRO A 51 6.67 8.09 1.83
CA PRO A 51 5.75 9.23 1.97
C PRO A 51 4.92 9.54 0.71
N GLU A 52 5.24 8.98 -0.44
CA GLU A 52 4.60 9.26 -1.73
C GLU A 52 3.07 9.08 -1.70
N GLY A 53 2.58 8.11 -0.91
CA GLY A 53 1.14 7.92 -0.70
C GLY A 53 0.44 9.13 -0.07
N CYS A 54 1.11 9.80 0.86
CA CYS A 54 0.60 11.02 1.50
C CYS A 54 0.48 12.17 0.49
N ARG A 55 1.49 12.34 -0.37
CA ARG A 55 1.47 13.36 -1.42
C ARG A 55 0.31 13.12 -2.39
N LEU A 56 0.10 11.88 -2.81
CA LEU A 56 -1.04 11.52 -3.66
C LEU A 56 -2.38 11.79 -2.97
N ALA A 57 -2.55 11.38 -1.71
CA ALA A 57 -3.78 11.61 -0.94
C ALA A 57 -4.11 13.11 -0.81
N GLY A 58 -3.09 13.94 -0.54
CA GLY A 58 -3.25 15.40 -0.49
C GLY A 58 -3.70 15.99 -1.82
N HIS A 59 -3.09 15.57 -2.93
CA HIS A 59 -3.52 16.01 -4.27
C HIS A 59 -4.94 15.57 -4.62
N LEU A 60 -5.35 14.36 -4.23
CA LEU A 60 -6.72 13.89 -4.46
C LEU A 60 -7.75 14.75 -3.72
N TRP A 61 -7.45 15.13 -2.49
CA TRP A 61 -8.32 16.01 -1.71
C TRP A 61 -8.37 17.42 -2.34
N GLN A 62 -7.21 18.04 -2.66
CA GLN A 62 -7.15 19.36 -3.30
C GLN A 62 -7.86 19.39 -4.65
N ALA A 63 -7.75 18.32 -5.46
CA ALA A 63 -8.45 18.19 -6.74
C ALA A 63 -9.96 17.94 -6.58
N GLY A 64 -10.49 17.81 -5.35
CA GLY A 64 -11.87 17.53 -5.08
C GLY A 64 -12.31 16.10 -5.46
N LEU A 65 -11.37 15.18 -5.60
CA LEU A 65 -11.63 13.76 -5.94
C LEU A 65 -11.96 12.90 -4.72
N ALA A 66 -11.69 13.41 -3.52
CA ALA A 66 -12.13 12.82 -2.26
C ALA A 66 -12.64 13.91 -1.30
N ARG A 67 -13.58 13.54 -0.41
CA ARG A 67 -14.15 14.46 0.59
C ARG A 67 -13.29 14.53 1.85
N LYS A 68 -12.82 13.35 2.28
CA LYS A 68 -12.04 13.17 3.52
C LYS A 68 -10.86 12.25 3.27
N VAL A 69 -9.88 12.32 4.15
CA VAL A 69 -8.77 11.37 4.19
C VAL A 69 -8.72 10.75 5.58
N MET A 70 -8.63 9.43 5.65
CA MET A 70 -8.30 8.71 6.87
C MET A 70 -6.89 8.17 6.75
N THR A 71 -6.00 8.63 7.63
CA THR A 71 -4.65 8.09 7.77
C THR A 71 -4.66 6.92 8.75
N ILE A 72 -4.03 5.80 8.36
CA ILE A 72 -4.17 4.53 9.07
C ILE A 72 -2.77 3.93 9.29
N GLY A 73 -2.36 3.79 10.54
CA GLY A 73 -1.09 3.16 10.91
C GLY A 73 -0.61 3.60 12.28
N GLY A 74 -0.39 2.64 13.18
CA GLY A 74 0.21 2.87 14.48
C GLY A 74 1.73 2.71 14.43
N VAL A 75 2.26 1.75 15.19
CA VAL A 75 3.70 1.48 15.27
C VAL A 75 3.99 0.04 14.81
N GLY A 76 4.73 -0.10 13.73
CA GLY A 76 5.17 -1.36 13.15
C GLY A 76 6.68 -1.43 12.95
N HIS A 77 7.16 -2.49 12.29
CA HIS A 77 8.59 -2.72 12.05
C HIS A 77 9.27 -1.66 11.16
N THR A 78 8.51 -0.97 10.32
CA THR A 78 9.00 0.03 9.37
C THR A 78 8.80 1.46 9.85
N THR A 79 8.09 1.67 10.95
CA THR A 79 7.68 3.00 11.42
C THR A 79 8.87 3.95 11.63
N ALA A 80 9.94 3.51 12.28
CA ALA A 80 11.11 4.37 12.49
C ALA A 80 11.70 4.89 11.17
N ALA A 81 11.89 4.00 10.18
CA ALA A 81 12.39 4.37 8.87
C ALA A 81 11.38 5.21 8.05
N PHE A 82 10.09 5.05 8.29
CA PHE A 82 9.05 5.89 7.70
C PHE A 82 9.10 7.31 8.28
N LEU A 83 9.13 7.46 9.59
CA LEU A 83 9.17 8.75 10.27
C LEU A 83 10.42 9.56 9.90
N GLU A 84 11.59 8.91 9.82
CA GLU A 84 12.84 9.53 9.37
C GLU A 84 12.69 10.24 8.00
N ARG A 85 11.89 9.68 7.09
CA ARG A 85 11.65 10.29 5.76
C ARG A 85 10.83 11.58 5.82
N PHE A 86 10.09 11.80 6.90
CA PHE A 86 9.33 13.03 7.12
C PHE A 86 10.11 14.09 7.90
N GLU A 87 11.28 13.80 8.47
CA GLU A 87 12.06 14.77 9.28
C GLU A 87 12.33 16.09 8.56
N SER A 88 12.55 16.03 7.22
CA SER A 88 12.75 17.24 6.41
C SER A 88 11.46 17.95 6.00
N ALA A 89 10.30 17.33 6.17
CA ALA A 89 9.01 17.81 5.70
C ALA A 89 8.07 18.24 6.85
N LEU A 90 8.41 17.89 8.08
CA LEU A 90 7.61 18.19 9.28
C LEU A 90 8.44 18.95 10.32
N PRO A 91 7.79 19.75 11.20
CA PRO A 91 8.44 20.37 12.35
C PRO A 91 9.10 19.33 13.26
N ALA A 92 10.16 19.74 13.96
CA ALA A 92 10.81 18.89 14.96
C ALA A 92 9.80 18.47 16.06
N GLY A 93 9.77 17.18 16.40
CA GLY A 93 8.87 16.64 17.42
C GLY A 93 7.53 16.15 16.89
N HIS A 94 7.47 15.78 15.61
CA HIS A 94 6.28 15.10 15.03
C HIS A 94 5.93 13.81 15.79
N SER A 95 4.69 13.35 15.58
CA SER A 95 4.13 12.18 16.26
C SER A 95 4.90 10.89 16.02
N ALA A 96 4.80 9.96 17.00
CA ALA A 96 5.51 8.68 16.99
C ALA A 96 4.81 7.58 16.18
N THR A 97 3.61 7.82 15.64
CA THR A 97 2.84 6.85 14.85
C THR A 97 2.75 7.26 13.38
N GLU A 98 2.62 6.25 12.49
CA GLU A 98 2.52 6.52 11.06
C GLU A 98 1.27 7.34 10.71
N GLY A 99 0.13 7.00 11.30
CA GLY A 99 -1.15 7.68 11.04
C GLY A 99 -1.13 9.15 11.43
N GLU A 100 -0.60 9.48 12.61
CA GLU A 100 -0.48 10.88 13.05
C GLU A 100 0.53 11.65 12.22
N CYS A 101 1.70 11.07 11.92
CA CYS A 101 2.70 11.70 11.07
C CYS A 101 2.14 12.02 9.67
N MET A 102 1.40 11.10 9.07
CA MET A 102 0.72 11.34 7.79
C MET A 102 -0.32 12.46 7.90
N LYS A 103 -1.11 12.49 8.99
CA LYS A 103 -2.09 13.55 9.24
C LYS A 103 -1.41 14.92 9.34
N GLU A 104 -0.36 15.03 10.15
CA GLU A 104 0.42 16.26 10.31
C GLU A 104 0.99 16.78 8.98
N TYR A 105 1.52 15.87 8.16
CA TYR A 105 2.00 16.22 6.82
C TYR A 105 0.86 16.74 5.92
N LEU A 106 -0.29 16.07 5.90
CA LEU A 106 -1.43 16.50 5.10
C LEU A 106 -1.98 17.87 5.54
N GLN A 107 -1.97 18.14 6.83
CA GLN A 107 -2.33 19.47 7.37
C GLN A 107 -1.33 20.55 6.99
N SER A 108 -0.04 20.28 7.12
CA SER A 108 0.99 21.29 6.86
C SER A 108 1.26 21.55 5.38
N ALA A 109 1.29 20.50 4.55
CA ALA A 109 1.66 20.61 3.15
C ALA A 109 0.47 20.87 2.20
N PHE A 110 -0.75 20.45 2.60
CA PHE A 110 -1.95 20.55 1.76
C PHE A 110 -3.06 21.38 2.42
N GLU A 111 -2.83 21.89 3.64
CA GLU A 111 -3.80 22.71 4.39
C GLU A 111 -5.16 22.01 4.59
N ILE A 112 -5.16 20.65 4.67
CA ILE A 112 -6.39 19.89 4.89
C ILE A 112 -6.91 20.18 6.29
N PRO A 113 -8.14 20.68 6.45
CA PRO A 113 -8.70 21.00 7.76
C PRO A 113 -8.93 19.72 8.59
N ASP A 114 -8.83 19.82 9.90
CA ASP A 114 -9.01 18.71 10.83
C ASP A 114 -10.37 17.99 10.66
N ALA A 115 -11.40 18.72 10.27
CA ALA A 115 -12.74 18.19 10.00
C ALA A 115 -12.80 17.21 8.81
N ASP A 116 -11.82 17.27 7.90
CA ASP A 116 -11.71 16.40 6.74
C ASP A 116 -10.69 15.27 6.94
N LEU A 117 -10.06 15.20 8.13
CA LEU A 117 -9.07 14.20 8.49
C LEU A 117 -9.56 13.28 9.61
N LEU A 118 -9.35 11.98 9.43
CA LEU A 118 -9.49 10.98 10.48
C LEU A 118 -8.14 10.28 10.66
N VAL A 119 -7.89 9.73 11.84
CA VAL A 119 -6.65 9.00 12.12
C VAL A 119 -6.93 7.70 12.86
N GLU A 120 -6.25 6.66 12.44
CA GLU A 120 -6.06 5.41 13.18
C GLU A 120 -4.56 5.30 13.51
N ASN A 121 -4.20 5.17 14.78
CA ASN A 121 -2.82 5.26 15.25
C ASN A 121 -2.44 4.19 16.31
N ALA A 122 -3.28 3.16 16.48
CA ALA A 122 -3.10 2.13 17.49
C ALA A 122 -2.68 0.76 16.94
N SER A 123 -2.79 0.57 15.63
CA SER A 123 -2.50 -0.70 14.96
C SER A 123 -0.99 -1.02 14.91
N THR A 124 -0.66 -2.31 14.84
CA THR A 124 0.72 -2.81 14.75
C THR A 124 0.96 -3.68 13.51
N ASN A 125 -0.08 -3.97 12.74
CA ASN A 125 -0.04 -4.81 11.54
C ASN A 125 -1.23 -4.52 10.61
N CYS A 126 -1.15 -5.01 9.35
CA CYS A 126 -2.17 -4.74 8.33
C CYS A 126 -3.58 -5.22 8.70
N GLY A 127 -3.71 -6.33 9.43
CA GLY A 127 -5.01 -6.82 9.89
C GLY A 127 -5.65 -5.86 10.91
N GLU A 128 -4.86 -5.34 11.83
CA GLU A 128 -5.29 -4.32 12.79
C GLU A 128 -5.58 -2.99 12.12
N ASN A 129 -4.75 -2.58 11.15
CA ASN A 129 -5.00 -1.37 10.36
C ASN A 129 -6.45 -1.35 9.84
N VAL A 130 -6.88 -2.42 9.20
CA VAL A 130 -8.24 -2.51 8.64
C VAL A 130 -9.30 -2.57 9.73
N ARG A 131 -9.11 -3.42 10.75
CA ARG A 131 -10.12 -3.63 11.80
C ARG A 131 -10.29 -2.40 12.69
N PHE A 132 -9.21 -1.69 13.01
CA PHE A 132 -9.27 -0.51 13.86
C PHE A 132 -9.81 0.70 13.09
N ALA A 133 -9.41 0.87 11.82
CA ALA A 133 -10.01 1.88 10.95
C ALA A 133 -11.53 1.67 10.81
N LEU A 134 -11.96 0.43 10.55
CA LEU A 134 -13.39 0.09 10.48
C LEU A 134 -14.12 0.43 11.77
N ARG A 135 -13.56 0.05 12.92
CA ARG A 135 -14.14 0.35 14.24
C ARG A 135 -14.33 1.84 14.46
N ILE A 136 -13.30 2.65 14.19
CA ILE A 136 -13.37 4.12 14.32
C ILE A 136 -14.48 4.68 13.44
N LEU A 137 -14.57 4.24 12.19
CA LEU A 137 -15.59 4.70 11.26
C LEU A 137 -17.01 4.30 11.67
N GLN A 138 -17.19 3.12 12.25
CA GLN A 138 -18.47 2.66 12.80
C GLN A 138 -18.89 3.45 14.04
N GLU A 139 -17.96 3.65 14.99
CA GLU A 139 -18.21 4.43 16.22
C GLU A 139 -18.59 5.88 15.92
N GLN A 140 -18.02 6.45 14.86
CA GLN A 140 -18.31 7.82 14.42
C GLN A 140 -19.49 7.93 13.46
N ASN A 141 -20.16 6.82 13.06
CA ASN A 141 -21.17 6.77 12.00
C ASN A 141 -20.67 7.41 10.69
N ALA A 142 -19.39 7.20 10.37
CA ALA A 142 -18.68 7.81 9.24
C ALA A 142 -18.25 6.78 8.18
N LEU A 143 -18.88 5.59 8.15
CA LEU A 143 -18.55 4.55 7.18
C LEU A 143 -18.81 5.07 5.76
N PRO A 144 -17.79 5.14 4.87
CA PRO A 144 -17.95 5.70 3.54
C PRO A 144 -18.71 4.74 2.61
N ALA A 145 -19.59 5.25 1.76
CA ALA A 145 -20.20 4.45 0.69
C ALA A 145 -19.19 4.18 -0.45
N THR A 146 -18.20 5.07 -0.62
CA THR A 146 -17.17 4.98 -1.66
C THR A 146 -15.81 5.37 -1.10
N ALA A 147 -14.77 4.57 -1.38
CA ALA A 147 -13.42 4.89 -0.91
C ALA A 147 -12.33 4.57 -1.93
N ILE A 148 -11.29 5.40 -1.94
CA ILE A 148 -10.02 5.13 -2.62
C ILE A 148 -9.06 4.54 -1.59
N VAL A 149 -8.48 3.38 -1.89
CA VAL A 149 -7.53 2.69 -1.02
C VAL A 149 -6.12 2.91 -1.55
N LEU A 150 -5.29 3.58 -0.78
CA LEU A 150 -3.90 3.87 -1.11
C LEU A 150 -2.94 3.15 -0.16
N HIS A 151 -1.97 2.45 -0.72
CA HIS A 151 -0.88 1.82 0.00
C HIS A 151 0.39 1.74 -0.88
N ASP A 152 1.49 1.22 -0.31
CA ASP A 152 2.71 0.88 -1.04
C ASP A 152 2.44 -0.08 -2.20
N SER A 153 3.19 0.07 -3.27
CA SER A 153 3.08 -0.79 -4.46
C SER A 153 3.20 -2.29 -4.13
N THR A 154 4.06 -2.65 -3.19
CA THR A 154 4.26 -4.04 -2.78
C THR A 154 3.14 -4.58 -1.90
N MET A 155 2.42 -3.71 -1.20
CA MET A 155 1.42 -4.06 -0.20
C MET A 155 -0.04 -3.88 -0.66
N GLN A 156 -0.26 -3.17 -1.77
CA GLN A 156 -1.60 -2.77 -2.22
C GLN A 156 -2.53 -3.97 -2.46
N ARG A 157 -1.99 -5.07 -3.00
CA ARG A 157 -2.80 -6.29 -3.20
C ARG A 157 -3.20 -6.92 -1.87
N ARG A 158 -2.26 -7.04 -0.93
CA ARG A 158 -2.53 -7.64 0.36
C ARG A 158 -3.50 -6.84 1.20
N ILE A 159 -3.39 -5.49 1.21
CA ILE A 159 -4.37 -4.67 1.95
C ILE A 159 -5.77 -4.79 1.34
N GLY A 160 -5.87 -4.91 0.00
CA GLY A 160 -7.13 -5.21 -0.67
C GLY A 160 -7.76 -6.52 -0.16
N ALA A 161 -6.98 -7.60 -0.16
CA ALA A 161 -7.46 -8.89 0.35
C ALA A 161 -7.75 -8.87 1.86
N THR A 162 -7.08 -7.99 2.64
CA THR A 162 -7.39 -7.78 4.05
C THR A 162 -8.75 -7.06 4.22
N LEU A 163 -9.02 -6.05 3.39
CA LEU A 163 -10.34 -5.40 3.35
C LEU A 163 -11.44 -6.40 2.96
N ASP A 164 -11.22 -7.19 1.91
CA ASP A 164 -12.17 -8.22 1.47
C ASP A 164 -12.48 -9.27 2.57
N ARG A 165 -11.55 -9.52 3.47
CA ARG A 165 -11.71 -10.45 4.61
C ARG A 165 -12.47 -9.83 5.79
N TRP A 166 -12.21 -8.56 6.11
CA TRP A 166 -12.65 -7.97 7.38
C TRP A 166 -13.69 -6.85 7.25
N TRP A 167 -13.77 -6.21 6.07
CA TRP A 167 -14.75 -5.12 5.88
C TRP A 167 -16.14 -5.66 5.61
N PRO A 168 -17.20 -5.06 6.16
CA PRO A 168 -18.56 -5.54 5.92
C PRO A 168 -18.91 -5.49 4.43
N LYS A 169 -19.41 -6.60 3.92
CA LYS A 169 -19.81 -6.72 2.51
C LYS A 169 -20.88 -5.69 2.16
N ASP A 170 -20.85 -5.21 0.93
CA ASP A 170 -21.85 -4.32 0.35
C ASP A 170 -22.04 -2.95 1.04
N THR A 171 -21.15 -2.58 1.98
CA THR A 171 -21.22 -1.29 2.67
C THR A 171 -20.40 -0.20 1.99
N THR A 172 -19.26 -0.55 1.38
CA THR A 172 -18.33 0.39 0.76
C THR A 172 -17.86 -0.14 -0.60
N ARG A 173 -17.94 0.68 -1.63
CA ARG A 173 -17.28 0.40 -2.92
C ARG A 173 -15.87 0.95 -2.90
N PHE A 174 -14.90 0.11 -3.20
CA PHE A 174 -13.48 0.48 -3.21
C PHE A 174 -12.95 0.68 -4.63
N VAL A 175 -12.01 1.62 -4.76
CA VAL A 175 -11.03 1.69 -5.84
C VAL A 175 -9.66 1.53 -5.21
N HIS A 176 -8.97 0.45 -5.53
CA HIS A 176 -7.60 0.22 -5.11
C HIS A 176 -6.64 0.90 -6.08
N PHE A 177 -5.65 1.59 -5.52
CA PHE A 177 -4.66 2.28 -6.35
C PHE A 177 -3.32 2.34 -5.62
N ALA A 178 -2.36 1.53 -6.07
CA ALA A 178 -0.98 1.62 -5.59
C ALA A 178 -0.44 3.03 -5.87
N ALA A 179 0.00 3.73 -4.80
CA ALA A 179 0.39 5.13 -4.86
C ALA A 179 1.53 5.38 -5.88
N TYR A 180 2.40 4.41 -6.04
CA TYR A 180 3.51 4.43 -6.99
C TYR A 180 3.78 2.99 -7.49
N ARG A 181 4.53 2.84 -8.57
CA ARG A 181 4.91 1.55 -9.14
C ARG A 181 6.25 1.70 -9.84
N PRO A 182 7.38 1.62 -9.11
CA PRO A 182 8.69 1.63 -9.73
C PRO A 182 8.93 0.35 -10.52
N GLN A 183 9.71 0.45 -11.58
CA GLN A 183 10.14 -0.69 -12.40
C GLN A 183 11.61 -0.99 -12.14
N LEU A 184 12.01 -2.24 -12.24
CA LEU A 184 13.40 -2.64 -12.24
C LEU A 184 13.90 -2.71 -13.69
N GLU A 185 15.08 -2.15 -13.91
CA GLU A 185 15.77 -2.17 -15.21
C GLU A 185 17.16 -2.75 -15.05
N ALA A 186 17.66 -3.42 -16.10
CA ALA A 186 19.01 -3.94 -16.10
C ALA A 186 20.01 -2.79 -16.27
N GLY A 187 20.79 -2.50 -15.24
CA GLY A 187 21.91 -1.55 -15.27
C GLY A 187 23.26 -2.22 -15.56
N GLU A 188 24.32 -1.45 -15.54
CA GLU A 188 25.69 -1.93 -15.80
C GLU A 188 26.19 -2.90 -14.72
N SER A 189 25.86 -2.64 -13.46
CA SER A 189 26.34 -3.39 -12.29
C SER A 189 25.25 -4.16 -11.53
N GLY A 190 24.03 -4.24 -12.05
CA GLY A 190 22.89 -4.88 -11.39
C GLY A 190 21.56 -4.25 -11.80
N LEU A 191 20.51 -4.58 -11.06
CA LEU A 191 19.18 -3.99 -11.27
C LEU A 191 19.09 -2.59 -10.64
N VAL A 192 18.45 -1.66 -11.34
CA VAL A 192 18.19 -0.30 -10.90
C VAL A 192 16.70 0.01 -10.91
N LEU A 193 16.24 0.95 -10.07
CA LEU A 193 14.84 1.38 -10.00
C LEU A 193 14.59 2.61 -10.88
N ALA A 194 13.48 2.59 -11.62
CA ALA A 194 12.98 3.70 -12.43
C ALA A 194 11.45 3.88 -12.23
N PRO A 195 10.92 5.13 -12.21
CA PRO A 195 11.68 6.36 -12.08
C PRO A 195 12.26 6.53 -10.66
N ASN A 196 13.38 7.22 -10.56
CA ASN A 196 14.03 7.53 -9.28
C ASN A 196 13.46 8.80 -8.60
N SER A 197 12.42 9.40 -9.15
CA SER A 197 11.77 10.63 -8.64
C SER A 197 10.73 10.38 -7.54
N ILE A 198 10.48 9.13 -7.16
CA ILE A 198 9.54 8.78 -6.09
C ILE A 198 10.17 9.17 -4.74
N TRP A 199 9.44 9.95 -3.95
CA TRP A 199 9.95 10.43 -2.67
C TRP A 199 10.23 9.29 -1.69
N GLY A 200 11.47 9.21 -1.25
CA GLY A 200 11.96 8.19 -0.31
C GLY A 200 12.15 6.80 -0.92
N LEU A 201 12.22 6.70 -2.27
CA LEU A 201 12.36 5.41 -2.98
C LEU A 201 13.44 4.53 -2.34
N TRP A 202 13.15 3.23 -2.26
CA TRP A 202 14.07 2.21 -1.72
C TRP A 202 15.33 2.05 -2.58
N GLN A 203 16.33 1.38 -2.00
CA GLN A 203 17.38 0.74 -2.79
C GLN A 203 16.81 -0.48 -3.53
N PRO A 204 17.37 -0.84 -4.71
CA PRO A 204 16.86 -1.94 -5.52
C PRO A 204 16.71 -3.26 -4.74
N GLU A 205 17.73 -3.67 -3.97
CA GLU A 205 17.70 -4.91 -3.20
C GLU A 205 16.58 -4.93 -2.15
N HIS A 206 16.31 -3.79 -1.53
CA HIS A 206 15.20 -3.69 -0.57
C HIS A 206 13.84 -3.89 -1.26
N TYR A 207 13.64 -3.26 -2.44
CA TYR A 207 12.42 -3.44 -3.21
C TYR A 207 12.26 -4.88 -3.70
N MET A 208 13.33 -5.50 -4.21
CA MET A 208 13.35 -6.90 -4.60
C MET A 208 12.96 -7.81 -3.43
N SER A 209 13.53 -7.57 -2.24
CA SER A 209 13.20 -8.29 -1.01
C SER A 209 11.72 -8.17 -0.63
N LEU A 210 11.10 -6.98 -0.80
CA LEU A 210 9.68 -6.78 -0.56
C LEU A 210 8.83 -7.60 -1.54
N LEU A 211 9.13 -7.53 -2.85
CA LEU A 211 8.39 -8.25 -3.89
C LEU A 211 8.44 -9.77 -3.67
N LEU A 212 9.63 -10.33 -3.43
CA LEU A 212 9.82 -11.75 -3.18
C LEU A 212 9.08 -12.23 -1.93
N SER A 213 9.02 -11.40 -0.91
CA SER A 213 8.43 -11.77 0.37
C SER A 213 6.90 -11.71 0.37
N GLU A 214 6.26 -10.98 -0.56
CA GLU A 214 4.80 -10.84 -0.58
C GLU A 214 4.08 -12.01 -1.23
N ILE A 215 4.61 -12.62 -2.29
CA ILE A 215 3.94 -13.74 -2.98
C ILE A 215 3.63 -14.89 -2.02
N PRO A 216 4.59 -15.41 -1.19
CA PRO A 216 4.28 -16.45 -0.21
C PRO A 216 3.24 -16.05 0.85
N ARG A 217 3.13 -14.75 1.15
CA ARG A 217 2.09 -14.25 2.08
C ARG A 217 0.69 -14.27 1.48
N LEU A 218 0.59 -14.03 0.16
CA LEU A 218 -0.69 -14.02 -0.53
C LEU A 218 -1.27 -15.40 -0.81
N ARG A 219 -0.45 -16.47 -0.70
CA ARG A 219 -0.90 -17.83 -0.96
C ARG A 219 -2.00 -18.27 0.01
N ASP A 220 -2.86 -19.13 -0.51
CA ASP A 220 -3.92 -19.78 0.25
C ASP A 220 -3.55 -21.24 0.55
N ASP A 221 -2.44 -21.41 1.25
CA ASP A 221 -1.89 -22.67 1.71
C ASP A 221 -1.57 -22.60 3.22
N GLU A 222 -1.18 -23.72 3.83
CA GLU A 222 -0.90 -23.82 5.27
C GLU A 222 0.07 -22.74 5.80
N GLN A 223 0.94 -22.23 4.97
CA GLN A 223 1.95 -21.24 5.33
C GLN A 223 1.58 -19.81 4.91
N GLY A 224 0.59 -19.65 4.04
CA GLY A 224 0.11 -18.38 3.53
C GLY A 224 -0.83 -17.66 4.51
N TYR A 225 -1.31 -16.50 4.08
CA TYR A 225 -2.24 -15.69 4.86
C TYR A 225 -3.70 -15.88 4.44
N GLY A 226 -3.95 -16.65 3.38
CA GLY A 226 -5.28 -16.98 2.89
C GLY A 226 -6.11 -17.83 3.86
N PRO A 227 -7.38 -18.13 3.51
CA PRO A 227 -8.33 -18.86 4.36
C PRO A 227 -7.88 -20.26 4.78
N HIS A 228 -7.11 -20.98 3.93
CA HIS A 228 -6.59 -22.32 4.26
C HIS A 228 -5.28 -22.29 5.07
N GLY A 229 -4.72 -21.10 5.30
CA GLY A 229 -3.54 -20.87 6.11
C GLY A 229 -3.86 -20.13 7.41
N ARG A 230 -3.37 -18.90 7.52
CA ARG A 230 -3.53 -18.06 8.72
C ARG A 230 -4.85 -17.30 8.79
N ASP A 231 -5.66 -17.33 7.76
CA ASP A 231 -6.95 -16.65 7.64
C ASP A 231 -6.89 -15.13 7.96
N PHE A 232 -5.79 -14.49 7.57
CA PHE A 232 -5.59 -13.05 7.77
C PHE A 232 -6.18 -12.21 6.63
N ILE A 233 -6.28 -12.80 5.44
CA ILE A 233 -6.76 -12.16 4.22
C ILE A 233 -7.79 -13.06 3.52
N ALA A 234 -8.62 -12.49 2.64
CA ALA A 234 -9.41 -13.27 1.70
C ALA A 234 -8.51 -14.00 0.69
N HIS A 235 -9.05 -15.02 0.04
CA HIS A 235 -8.36 -15.72 -1.04
C HIS A 235 -7.89 -14.75 -2.13
N VAL A 236 -6.67 -14.96 -2.63
CA VAL A 236 -6.08 -14.20 -3.73
C VAL A 236 -5.66 -15.15 -4.82
N ASP A 237 -6.27 -14.99 -6.00
CA ASP A 237 -5.83 -15.69 -7.21
C ASP A 237 -4.47 -15.13 -7.66
N ILE A 238 -3.40 -15.92 -7.53
CA ILE A 238 -2.06 -15.56 -8.01
C ILE A 238 -1.94 -16.08 -9.45
N PRO A 239 -1.75 -15.20 -10.47
CA PRO A 239 -1.59 -15.64 -11.84
C PRO A 239 -0.40 -16.58 -12.01
N GLU A 240 -0.53 -17.57 -12.89
CA GLU A 240 0.55 -18.54 -13.18
C GLU A 240 1.86 -17.85 -13.56
N GLU A 241 1.78 -16.76 -14.33
CA GLU A 241 2.94 -15.97 -14.73
C GLU A 241 3.66 -15.33 -13.53
N ALA A 242 2.92 -14.84 -12.52
CA ALA A 242 3.50 -14.27 -11.31
C ALA A 242 4.12 -15.37 -10.43
N GLU A 243 3.46 -16.53 -10.31
CA GLU A 243 4.00 -17.66 -9.55
C GLU A 243 5.27 -18.22 -10.22
N ALA A 244 5.29 -18.36 -11.55
CA ALA A 244 6.46 -18.83 -12.29
C ALA A 244 7.63 -17.81 -12.21
N ALA A 245 7.36 -16.51 -12.31
CA ALA A 245 8.36 -15.46 -12.11
C ALA A 245 8.95 -15.53 -10.70
N TRP A 246 8.08 -15.67 -9.68
CA TRP A 246 8.53 -15.79 -8.30
C TRP A 246 9.43 -17.02 -8.09
N GLN A 247 9.09 -18.19 -8.64
CA GLN A 247 9.89 -19.41 -8.51
C GLN A 247 11.32 -19.20 -9.06
N ARG A 248 11.44 -18.65 -10.28
CA ARG A 248 12.76 -18.37 -10.88
C ARG A 248 13.59 -17.39 -10.05
N LEU A 249 12.95 -16.36 -9.53
CA LEU A 249 13.62 -15.35 -8.70
C LEU A 249 13.99 -15.87 -7.31
N ALA A 250 13.12 -16.69 -6.70
CA ALA A 250 13.36 -17.28 -5.38
C ALA A 250 14.57 -18.21 -5.36
N GLU A 251 14.84 -18.94 -6.45
CA GLU A 251 16.03 -19.77 -6.59
C GLU A 251 17.33 -18.93 -6.67
N ARG A 252 17.25 -17.75 -7.29
CA ARG A 252 18.40 -16.88 -7.55
C ARG A 252 18.67 -15.86 -6.46
N TYR A 253 17.63 -15.39 -5.79
CA TYR A 253 17.62 -14.31 -4.80
C TYR A 253 17.10 -14.77 -3.43
N ASP A 254 17.30 -16.03 -3.05
CA ASP A 254 16.88 -16.61 -1.77
C ASP A 254 17.35 -15.80 -0.57
N HIS A 255 18.57 -15.27 -0.65
CA HIS A 255 19.20 -14.44 0.36
C HIS A 255 18.45 -13.11 0.63
N LEU A 256 17.60 -12.66 -0.30
CA LEU A 256 16.76 -11.46 -0.13
C LEU A 256 15.41 -11.76 0.51
N MET A 257 15.00 -13.02 0.60
CA MET A 257 13.70 -13.37 1.18
C MET A 257 13.67 -13.08 2.68
N ARG A 258 12.66 -12.33 3.12
CA ARG A 258 12.47 -12.03 4.53
C ARG A 258 11.82 -13.21 5.25
N PRO A 259 12.27 -13.52 6.50
CA PRO A 259 11.55 -14.47 7.32
C PRO A 259 10.07 -14.10 7.45
N ARG A 260 9.20 -15.10 7.42
CA ARG A 260 7.80 -14.87 7.77
C ARG A 260 7.72 -14.60 9.27
N PRO A 261 6.86 -13.66 9.72
CA PRO A 261 6.62 -13.50 11.15
C PRO A 261 6.17 -14.85 11.73
N THR A 262 6.83 -15.29 12.78
CA THR A 262 6.32 -16.40 13.61
C THR A 262 4.97 -16.00 14.21
N PRO A 263 4.07 -16.94 14.41
CA PRO A 263 2.75 -16.69 15.01
C PRO A 263 2.84 -16.04 16.37
#